data_66e1d31a7a18595c98bf480d15ed950d
#
_entry.id   66e1d31a7a18595c98bf480d15ed950d
#
_cell.length_a   1.000
_cell.length_b   1.000
_cell.length_c   1.000
_cell.angle_alpha   90.00
_cell.angle_beta   90.00
_cell.angle_gamma   90.00
#
_symmetry.space_group_name_H-M   'P 1'
#
loop_
_entity.id
_entity.type
_entity.pdbx_description
1 polymer ?
#
loop_
_entity_poly.entity_id
_entity_poly.type
_entity_poly.pdbx_seq_one_letter_code
_entity_poly.pdbx_strand_id
1 'polypeptide(L)'
;MNITPFPTLSPATIDAACKIARDQQIPLLISGGIGHSTTFLYSAIAQHPHYNTIRTTGRAEATILADIAHQFWHIPHEKIWIEDQSTNCGENARFSIALLNQAVERVHTAIVVQDPTMQRRTMATFRRMTGDNPDAPRWLSYPGFVPQLGNNADSVIFVNPLQGLWPVERYLSLLTGELPRLRDDSDGYGPRGRDFIVHVDFPAEVIHAWQTLKHDAVLIEAMESRSLR
;
A
#
# COMPACT_ATOMS: atom_id res chain seq x y z
N MET A 1 -12.73 15.25 -2.53
CA MET A 1 -12.33 13.84 -2.20
C MET A 1 -10.99 13.59 -2.84
N ASN A 2 -10.02 13.13 -2.09
CA ASN A 2 -8.65 12.88 -2.58
C ASN A 2 -8.31 11.41 -2.44
N ILE A 3 -7.48 10.89 -3.36
CA ILE A 3 -6.99 9.52 -3.34
C ILE A 3 -5.50 9.55 -3.01
N THR A 4 -5.09 8.73 -2.04
CA THR A 4 -3.69 8.60 -1.64
C THR A 4 -3.22 7.16 -1.85
N PRO A 5 -2.46 6.85 -2.89
CA PRO A 5 -1.72 5.59 -2.97
C PRO A 5 -0.41 5.66 -2.16
N PHE A 6 -0.01 4.54 -1.59
CA PHE A 6 1.14 4.41 -0.69
C PHE A 6 2.21 3.44 -1.21
N PRO A 7 3.47 3.55 -0.77
CA PRO A 7 4.57 2.69 -1.22
C PRO A 7 4.38 1.23 -0.82
N THR A 8 5.05 0.37 -1.54
CA THR A 8 4.84 -1.08 -1.72
C THR A 8 3.73 -1.41 -2.72
N LEU A 9 3.39 -0.44 -3.56
CA LEU A 9 2.34 -0.59 -4.55
C LEU A 9 2.77 -1.53 -5.67
N SER A 10 1.96 -2.55 -5.90
CA SER A 10 1.98 -3.21 -7.20
C SER A 10 1.43 -2.26 -8.27
N PRO A 11 1.83 -2.36 -9.55
CA PRO A 11 1.22 -1.60 -10.63
C PRO A 11 -0.32 -1.67 -10.64
N ALA A 12 -0.92 -2.79 -10.25
CA ALA A 12 -2.37 -2.93 -10.13
C ALA A 12 -3.00 -1.95 -9.11
N THR A 13 -2.27 -1.56 -8.07
CA THR A 13 -2.78 -0.60 -7.07
C THR A 13 -2.82 0.82 -7.61
N ILE A 14 -1.77 1.27 -8.33
CA ILE A 14 -1.79 2.61 -8.95
C ILE A 14 -2.86 2.68 -10.04
N ASP A 15 -3.10 1.60 -10.78
CA ASP A 15 -4.16 1.53 -11.78
C ASP A 15 -5.54 1.75 -11.16
N ALA A 16 -5.81 1.09 -10.04
CA ALA A 16 -7.06 1.26 -9.30
C ALA A 16 -7.24 2.70 -8.80
N ALA A 17 -6.18 3.32 -8.27
CA ALA A 17 -6.21 4.70 -7.81
C ALA A 17 -6.43 5.68 -8.97
N CYS A 18 -5.70 5.52 -10.07
CA CYS A 18 -5.83 6.36 -11.26
C CYS A 18 -7.23 6.24 -11.89
N LYS A 19 -7.77 5.01 -11.94
CA LYS A 19 -9.12 4.78 -12.44
C LYS A 19 -10.14 5.60 -11.66
N ILE A 20 -10.12 5.56 -10.32
CA ILE A 20 -11.05 6.34 -9.50
C ILE A 20 -10.81 7.83 -9.69
N ALA A 21 -9.55 8.29 -9.65
CA ALA A 21 -9.21 9.70 -9.79
C ALA A 21 -9.75 10.28 -11.11
N ARG A 22 -9.56 9.55 -12.21
CA ARG A 22 -10.05 9.92 -13.54
C ARG A 22 -11.58 9.88 -13.62
N ASP A 23 -12.20 8.76 -13.21
CA ASP A 23 -13.64 8.54 -13.38
C ASP A 23 -14.46 9.50 -12.50
N GLN A 24 -13.93 9.91 -11.33
CA GLN A 24 -14.55 10.85 -10.42
C GLN A 24 -14.03 12.29 -10.58
N GLN A 25 -13.05 12.51 -11.47
CA GLN A 25 -12.41 13.81 -11.71
C GLN A 25 -11.83 14.47 -10.44
N ILE A 26 -11.31 13.66 -9.49
CA ILE A 26 -10.76 14.11 -8.21
C ILE A 26 -9.24 14.14 -8.24
N PRO A 27 -8.59 15.00 -7.43
CA PRO A 27 -7.13 15.01 -7.30
C PRO A 27 -6.57 13.70 -6.78
N LEU A 28 -5.36 13.37 -7.18
CA LEU A 28 -4.59 12.21 -6.77
C LEU A 28 -3.37 12.66 -5.96
N LEU A 29 -3.31 12.28 -4.68
CA LEU A 29 -2.11 12.45 -3.86
C LEU A 29 -1.34 11.13 -3.85
N ILE A 30 -0.09 11.15 -4.28
CA ILE A 30 0.80 9.98 -4.31
C ILE A 30 1.92 10.21 -3.30
N SER A 31 2.09 9.26 -2.37
CA SER A 31 3.10 9.34 -1.33
C SER A 31 4.05 8.15 -1.40
N GLY A 32 5.34 8.41 -1.30
CA GLY A 32 6.40 7.40 -1.27
C GLY A 32 7.74 7.94 -1.75
N GLY A 33 8.70 8.00 -0.85
CA GLY A 33 10.10 8.33 -1.16
C GLY A 33 10.89 7.11 -1.59
N ILE A 34 12.17 7.06 -1.23
CA ILE A 34 13.04 5.92 -1.46
C ILE A 34 13.16 5.11 -0.16
N GLY A 35 12.70 3.88 -0.18
CA GLY A 35 12.71 2.97 0.98
C GLY A 35 13.14 1.56 0.62
N HIS A 36 13.03 0.64 1.58
CA HIS A 36 13.45 -0.76 1.41
C HIS A 36 12.70 -1.50 0.28
N SER A 37 11.49 -1.08 -0.04
CA SER A 37 10.65 -1.72 -1.06
C SER A 37 10.81 -1.12 -2.47
N THR A 38 11.50 -0.01 -2.61
CA THR A 38 11.60 0.75 -3.86
C THR A 38 12.19 -0.08 -5.02
N THR A 39 13.17 -0.94 -4.73
CA THR A 39 13.77 -1.83 -5.76
C THR A 39 12.77 -2.83 -6.33
N PHE A 40 11.77 -3.26 -5.54
CA PHE A 40 10.70 -4.13 -6.04
C PHE A 40 9.78 -3.38 -7.01
N LEU A 41 9.46 -2.11 -6.72
CA LEU A 41 8.71 -1.28 -7.65
C LEU A 41 9.49 -1.10 -8.96
N TYR A 42 10.81 -0.83 -8.89
CA TYR A 42 11.64 -0.71 -10.08
C TYR A 42 11.57 -1.96 -10.95
N SER A 43 11.71 -3.14 -10.33
CA SER A 43 11.62 -4.41 -11.04
C SER A 43 10.23 -4.65 -11.63
N ALA A 44 9.17 -4.34 -10.87
CA ALA A 44 7.79 -4.50 -11.34
C ALA A 44 7.49 -3.59 -12.53
N ILE A 45 7.96 -2.34 -12.51
CA ILE A 45 7.80 -1.39 -13.62
C ILE A 45 8.60 -1.85 -14.84
N ALA A 46 9.86 -2.28 -14.66
CA ALA A 46 10.71 -2.75 -15.77
C ALA A 46 10.13 -3.96 -16.50
N GLN A 47 9.38 -4.81 -15.78
CA GLN A 47 8.74 -6.01 -16.34
C GLN A 47 7.30 -5.74 -16.82
N HIS A 48 6.74 -4.57 -16.53
CA HIS A 48 5.37 -4.26 -16.88
C HIS A 48 5.23 -3.94 -18.38
N PRO A 49 4.32 -4.58 -19.13
CA PRO A 49 4.26 -4.42 -20.59
C PRO A 49 3.92 -3.02 -21.07
N HIS A 50 3.26 -2.21 -20.23
CA HIS A 50 2.89 -0.83 -20.56
C HIS A 50 3.78 0.22 -19.90
N TYR A 51 4.36 -0.06 -18.71
CA TYR A 51 5.10 0.94 -17.91
C TYR A 51 6.61 0.82 -17.99
N ASN A 52 7.14 -0.17 -18.73
CA ASN A 52 8.57 -0.45 -18.85
C ASN A 52 9.41 0.68 -19.47
N THR A 53 8.76 1.68 -20.06
CA THR A 53 9.41 2.89 -20.58
C THR A 53 9.64 3.96 -19.51
N ILE A 54 9.02 3.83 -18.33
CA ILE A 54 9.20 4.78 -17.23
C ILE A 54 10.58 4.60 -16.61
N ARG A 55 11.33 5.70 -16.52
CA ARG A 55 12.61 5.71 -15.79
C ARG A 55 12.38 5.53 -14.30
N THR A 56 13.05 4.54 -13.70
CA THR A 56 12.88 4.22 -12.27
C THR A 56 14.12 4.50 -11.42
N THR A 57 15.31 4.20 -11.92
CA THR A 57 16.56 4.20 -11.15
C THR A 57 16.84 5.52 -10.44
N GLY A 58 17.03 5.46 -9.12
CA GLY A 58 17.37 6.61 -8.29
C GLY A 58 16.22 7.60 -8.05
N ARG A 59 14.97 7.20 -8.34
CA ARG A 59 13.79 8.05 -8.17
C ARG A 59 12.90 7.56 -7.04
N ALA A 60 12.24 8.51 -6.39
CA ALA A 60 11.22 8.22 -5.39
C ALA A 60 10.01 7.48 -6.00
N GLU A 61 9.38 6.60 -5.21
CA GLU A 61 8.23 5.83 -5.67
C GLU A 61 7.09 6.74 -6.14
N ALA A 62 6.78 7.80 -5.40
CA ALA A 62 5.72 8.74 -5.75
C ALA A 62 5.96 9.44 -7.09
N THR A 63 7.21 9.78 -7.42
CA THR A 63 7.52 10.43 -8.70
C THR A 63 7.37 9.47 -9.88
N ILE A 64 7.71 8.19 -9.71
CA ILE A 64 7.52 7.15 -10.73
C ILE A 64 6.02 6.92 -10.98
N LEU A 65 5.25 6.81 -9.90
CA LEU A 65 3.81 6.57 -9.97
C LEU A 65 3.06 7.79 -10.53
N ALA A 66 3.56 9.01 -10.29
CA ALA A 66 3.02 10.22 -10.89
C ALA A 66 3.23 10.26 -12.41
N ASP A 67 4.38 9.79 -12.90
CA ASP A 67 4.60 9.64 -14.33
C ASP A 67 3.61 8.65 -14.96
N ILE A 68 3.34 7.53 -14.29
CA ILE A 68 2.32 6.56 -14.73
C ILE A 68 0.95 7.21 -14.78
N ALA A 69 0.56 7.91 -13.71
CA ALA A 69 -0.73 8.58 -13.63
C ALA A 69 -0.90 9.62 -14.75
N HIS A 70 0.16 10.39 -15.03
CA HIS A 70 0.11 11.40 -16.06
C HIS A 70 0.15 10.81 -17.48
N GLN A 71 1.15 9.96 -17.78
CA GLN A 71 1.43 9.51 -19.15
C GLN A 71 0.44 8.47 -19.65
N PHE A 72 -0.03 7.57 -18.78
CA PHE A 72 -0.87 6.43 -19.18
C PHE A 72 -2.34 6.58 -18.79
N TRP A 73 -2.61 7.31 -17.68
CA TRP A 73 -3.97 7.56 -17.22
C TRP A 73 -4.49 8.96 -17.57
N HIS A 74 -3.63 9.80 -18.16
CA HIS A 74 -3.95 11.16 -18.61
C HIS A 74 -4.49 12.05 -17.48
N ILE A 75 -4.04 11.83 -16.24
CA ILE A 75 -4.36 12.71 -15.14
C ILE A 75 -3.51 13.97 -15.27
N PRO A 76 -4.11 15.17 -15.30
CA PRO A 76 -3.38 16.43 -15.41
C PRO A 76 -2.40 16.64 -14.25
N HIS A 77 -1.22 17.20 -14.52
CA HIS A 77 -0.19 17.42 -13.49
C HIS A 77 -0.71 18.24 -12.30
N GLU A 78 -1.53 19.24 -12.54
CA GLU A 78 -2.12 20.10 -11.51
C GLU A 78 -3.10 19.36 -10.59
N LYS A 79 -3.53 18.16 -10.98
CA LYS A 79 -4.35 17.25 -10.14
C LYS A 79 -3.54 16.16 -9.47
N ILE A 80 -2.21 16.11 -9.65
CA ILE A 80 -1.33 15.14 -9.02
C ILE A 80 -0.49 15.85 -7.96
N TRP A 81 -0.69 15.46 -6.70
CA TRP A 81 0.10 15.93 -5.58
C TRP A 81 1.12 14.85 -5.21
N ILE A 82 2.36 15.23 -5.01
CA ILE A 82 3.47 14.29 -4.80
C ILE A 82 4.06 14.52 -3.41
N GLU A 83 4.17 13.45 -2.64
CA GLU A 83 4.95 13.37 -1.40
C GLU A 83 6.05 12.32 -1.64
N ASP A 84 7.31 12.73 -1.73
CA ASP A 84 8.45 11.89 -2.14
C ASP A 84 9.57 11.81 -1.10
N GLN A 85 9.31 12.26 0.15
CA GLN A 85 10.31 12.31 1.22
C GLN A 85 10.20 11.15 2.21
N SER A 86 9.06 10.51 2.27
CA SER A 86 8.79 9.43 3.23
C SER A 86 9.62 8.18 2.94
N THR A 87 10.06 7.49 3.99
CA THR A 87 10.85 6.26 3.91
C THR A 87 10.12 5.03 4.47
N ASN A 88 8.95 5.25 5.08
CA ASN A 88 8.13 4.21 5.70
C ASN A 88 6.65 4.61 5.76
N CYS A 89 5.77 3.62 6.03
CA CYS A 89 4.32 3.85 6.00
C CYS A 89 3.82 4.87 7.02
N GLY A 90 4.47 5.02 8.17
CA GLY A 90 4.14 6.05 9.15
C GLY A 90 4.42 7.45 8.60
N GLU A 91 5.59 7.63 8.00
CA GLU A 91 5.94 8.89 7.35
C GLU A 91 5.05 9.22 6.17
N ASN A 92 4.69 8.21 5.36
CA ASN A 92 3.73 8.41 4.28
C ASN A 92 2.42 9.02 4.78
N ALA A 93 1.84 8.45 5.83
CA ALA A 93 0.61 8.97 6.40
C ALA A 93 0.82 10.39 6.97
N ARG A 94 1.89 10.61 7.73
CA ARG A 94 2.20 11.90 8.34
C ARG A 94 2.39 13.01 7.30
N PHE A 95 3.20 12.75 6.27
CA PHE A 95 3.49 13.75 5.24
C PHE A 95 2.30 13.95 4.30
N SER A 96 1.53 12.89 4.01
CA SER A 96 0.26 13.03 3.27
C SER A 96 -0.73 13.92 4.02
N ILE A 97 -0.92 13.73 5.32
CA ILE A 97 -1.78 14.57 6.15
C ILE A 97 -1.28 16.02 6.13
N ALA A 98 0.03 16.23 6.29
CA ALA A 98 0.62 17.57 6.24
C ALA A 98 0.36 18.25 4.88
N LEU A 99 0.47 17.52 3.78
CA LEU A 99 0.20 18.04 2.44
C LEU A 99 -1.29 18.36 2.24
N LEU A 100 -2.18 17.50 2.72
CA LEU A 100 -3.62 17.74 2.68
C LEU A 100 -4.04 18.97 3.49
N ASN A 101 -3.38 19.25 4.61
CA ASN A 101 -3.62 20.43 5.44
C ASN A 101 -3.14 21.74 4.78
N GLN A 102 -2.30 21.67 3.77
CA GLN A 102 -1.86 22.83 2.97
C GLN A 102 -2.76 23.12 1.78
N ALA A 103 -3.77 22.25 1.52
CA ALA A 103 -4.69 22.44 0.42
C ALA A 103 -5.47 23.75 0.59
N VAL A 104 -5.66 24.49 -0.53
CA VAL A 104 -6.44 25.72 -0.54
C VAL A 104 -7.89 25.47 -0.11
N GLU A 105 -8.44 24.34 -0.57
CA GLU A 105 -9.77 23.89 -0.16
C GLU A 105 -9.64 22.73 0.82
N ARG A 106 -10.40 22.80 1.90
CA ARG A 106 -10.44 21.74 2.91
C ARG A 106 -10.87 20.41 2.29
N VAL A 107 -10.09 19.38 2.54
CA VAL A 107 -10.40 18.01 2.14
C VAL A 107 -11.32 17.36 3.18
N HIS A 108 -12.61 17.17 2.86
CA HIS A 108 -13.57 16.55 3.76
C HIS A 108 -13.56 15.01 3.72
N THR A 109 -13.18 14.44 2.61
CA THR A 109 -13.16 12.98 2.44
C THR A 109 -11.97 12.59 1.58
N ALA A 110 -11.23 11.58 2.00
CA ALA A 110 -10.13 11.00 1.26
C ALA A 110 -10.30 9.48 1.11
N ILE A 111 -10.08 8.97 -0.10
CA ILE A 111 -10.02 7.53 -0.37
C ILE A 111 -8.56 7.11 -0.26
N VAL A 112 -8.27 6.21 0.66
CA VAL A 112 -6.94 5.63 0.84
C VAL A 112 -6.87 4.36 0.02
N VAL A 113 -5.96 4.34 -0.96
CA VAL A 113 -5.68 3.19 -1.82
C VAL A 113 -4.30 2.67 -1.50
N GLN A 114 -4.21 1.41 -1.10
CA GLN A 114 -2.97 0.75 -0.74
C GLN A 114 -3.01 -0.71 -1.23
N ASP A 115 -1.84 -1.36 -1.28
CA ASP A 115 -1.76 -2.79 -1.50
C ASP A 115 -2.68 -3.54 -0.51
N PRO A 116 -3.48 -4.51 -0.96
CA PRO A 116 -4.44 -5.24 -0.13
C PRO A 116 -3.83 -5.80 1.16
N THR A 117 -2.56 -6.25 1.11
CA THR A 117 -1.87 -6.78 2.29
C THR A 117 -1.66 -5.73 3.38
N MET A 118 -1.47 -4.47 2.99
CA MET A 118 -1.13 -3.36 3.90
C MET A 118 -2.30 -2.42 4.16
N GLN A 119 -3.39 -2.52 3.41
CA GLN A 119 -4.51 -1.58 3.45
C GLN A 119 -5.05 -1.38 4.88
N ARG A 120 -5.21 -2.46 5.64
CA ARG A 120 -5.74 -2.40 7.01
C ARG A 120 -4.83 -1.63 7.96
N ARG A 121 -3.51 -1.87 7.89
CA ARG A 121 -2.52 -1.16 8.71
C ARG A 121 -2.44 0.32 8.32
N THR A 122 -2.44 0.62 7.04
CA THR A 122 -2.45 1.99 6.54
C THR A 122 -3.65 2.78 7.08
N MET A 123 -4.84 2.21 7.01
CA MET A 123 -6.04 2.84 7.58
C MET A 123 -5.95 3.05 9.10
N ALA A 124 -5.39 2.07 9.83
CA ALA A 124 -5.20 2.18 11.27
C ALA A 124 -4.14 3.24 11.63
N THR A 125 -3.12 3.44 10.79
CA THR A 125 -2.12 4.51 10.91
C THR A 125 -2.77 5.89 10.73
N PHE A 126 -3.56 6.10 9.67
CA PHE A 126 -4.27 7.38 9.48
C PHE A 126 -5.19 7.71 10.65
N ARG A 127 -5.97 6.74 11.11
CA ARG A 127 -6.84 6.93 12.28
C ARG A 127 -6.06 7.30 13.54
N ARG A 128 -4.88 6.67 13.75
CA ARG A 128 -4.02 6.99 14.90
C ARG A 128 -3.50 8.42 14.83
N MET A 129 -3.08 8.86 13.65
CA MET A 129 -2.50 10.19 13.46
C MET A 129 -3.52 11.32 13.48
N THR A 130 -4.73 11.05 13.03
CA THR A 130 -5.80 12.07 13.03
C THR A 130 -6.60 12.07 14.32
N GLY A 131 -6.67 10.94 15.03
CA GLY A 131 -7.40 10.84 16.31
C GLY A 131 -8.82 11.38 16.21
N ASP A 132 -9.21 12.16 17.22
CA ASP A 132 -10.51 12.82 17.31
C ASP A 132 -10.50 14.24 16.69
N ASN A 133 -9.53 14.55 15.83
CA ASN A 133 -9.49 15.85 15.17
C ASN A 133 -10.72 16.04 14.27
N PRO A 134 -11.63 16.99 14.62
CA PRO A 134 -12.87 17.21 13.86
C PRO A 134 -12.61 17.78 12.46
N ASP A 135 -11.39 18.27 12.24
CA ASP A 135 -10.97 18.84 10.97
C ASP A 135 -10.32 17.81 10.04
N ALA A 136 -10.05 16.60 10.53
CA ALA A 136 -9.48 15.53 9.72
C ALA A 136 -10.47 15.07 8.62
N PRO A 137 -9.97 14.65 7.46
CA PRO A 137 -10.80 14.03 6.45
C PRO A 137 -11.46 12.75 6.95
N ARG A 138 -12.65 12.48 6.45
CA ARG A 138 -13.25 11.15 6.55
C ARG A 138 -12.43 10.19 5.67
N TRP A 139 -11.77 9.22 6.28
CA TRP A 139 -10.95 8.23 5.60
C TRP A 139 -11.81 7.07 5.08
N LEU A 140 -11.79 6.85 3.78
CA LEU A 140 -12.44 5.71 3.12
C LEU A 140 -11.36 4.71 2.68
N SER A 141 -11.56 3.44 3.01
CA SER A 141 -10.65 2.36 2.64
C SER A 141 -11.03 1.77 1.29
N TYR A 142 -10.06 1.68 0.38
CA TYR A 142 -10.25 1.01 -0.91
C TYR A 142 -8.94 0.32 -1.34
N PRO A 143 -8.85 -1.02 -1.23
CA PRO A 143 -7.63 -1.76 -1.60
C PRO A 143 -7.39 -1.84 -3.12
N GLY A 144 -8.35 -1.38 -3.94
CA GLY A 144 -8.27 -1.42 -5.40
C GLY A 144 -8.69 -2.76 -5.99
N PHE A 145 -8.24 -3.85 -5.41
CA PHE A 145 -8.57 -5.23 -5.79
C PHE A 145 -8.45 -6.16 -4.57
N VAL A 146 -8.98 -7.35 -4.69
CA VAL A 146 -8.85 -8.43 -3.68
C VAL A 146 -8.29 -9.65 -4.38
N PRO A 147 -7.02 -10.02 -4.13
CA PRO A 147 -6.42 -11.21 -4.70
C PRO A 147 -7.15 -12.46 -4.23
N GLN A 148 -7.43 -13.38 -5.16
CA GLN A 148 -7.98 -14.68 -4.85
C GLN A 148 -6.93 -15.75 -5.13
N LEU A 149 -6.64 -16.56 -4.12
CA LEU A 149 -5.70 -17.67 -4.23
C LEU A 149 -6.45 -18.98 -4.48
N GLY A 150 -5.83 -19.83 -5.24
CA GLY A 150 -6.27 -21.20 -5.52
C GLY A 150 -5.08 -22.13 -5.64
N ASN A 151 -5.36 -23.43 -5.72
CA ASN A 151 -4.34 -24.45 -5.92
C ASN A 151 -4.38 -24.95 -7.37
N ASN A 152 -3.21 -25.13 -7.96
CA ASN A 152 -3.00 -25.79 -9.21
C ASN A 152 -1.98 -26.92 -8.98
N ALA A 153 -2.47 -28.17 -9.00
CA ALA A 153 -1.69 -29.40 -8.79
C ALA A 153 -0.61 -29.28 -7.68
N ASP A 154 0.47 -28.56 -7.96
CA ASP A 154 1.67 -28.50 -7.11
C ASP A 154 1.98 -27.08 -6.57
N SER A 155 1.14 -26.08 -6.84
CA SER A 155 1.45 -24.70 -6.48
C SER A 155 0.22 -23.85 -6.12
N VAL A 156 0.44 -22.84 -5.30
CA VAL A 156 -0.55 -21.78 -5.04
C VAL A 156 -0.47 -20.75 -6.15
N ILE A 157 -1.62 -20.38 -6.70
CA ILE A 157 -1.74 -19.41 -7.80
C ILE A 157 -2.79 -18.36 -7.49
N PHE A 158 -2.73 -17.21 -8.17
CA PHE A 158 -3.88 -16.31 -8.25
C PHE A 158 -4.90 -16.86 -9.24
N VAL A 159 -6.15 -16.99 -8.80
CA VAL A 159 -7.26 -17.51 -9.65
C VAL A 159 -7.60 -16.54 -10.76
N ASN A 160 -7.62 -15.23 -10.45
CA ASN A 160 -7.89 -14.14 -11.38
C ASN A 160 -6.70 -13.18 -11.39
N PRO A 161 -5.59 -13.51 -12.06
CA PRO A 161 -4.41 -12.67 -12.04
C PRO A 161 -4.70 -11.35 -12.75
N LEU A 162 -4.48 -10.25 -12.03
CA LEU A 162 -4.41 -8.91 -12.61
C LEU A 162 -2.98 -8.64 -13.07
N GLN A 163 -2.84 -7.86 -14.13
CA GLN A 163 -1.52 -7.41 -14.56
C GLN A 163 -0.87 -6.54 -13.48
N GLY A 164 0.41 -6.75 -13.24
CA GLY A 164 1.14 -5.98 -12.23
C GLY A 164 0.94 -6.44 -10.78
N LEU A 165 0.38 -7.63 -10.54
CA LEU A 165 0.41 -8.24 -9.21
C LEU A 165 1.82 -8.66 -8.83
N TRP A 166 2.06 -8.70 -7.51
CA TRP A 166 3.25 -9.35 -6.97
C TRP A 166 3.25 -10.86 -7.30
N PRO A 167 4.42 -11.51 -7.40
CA PRO A 167 4.49 -12.96 -7.33
C PRO A 167 3.79 -13.49 -6.06
N VAL A 168 3.21 -14.70 -6.15
CA VAL A 168 2.42 -15.29 -5.05
C VAL A 168 3.24 -15.38 -3.75
N GLU A 169 4.51 -15.78 -3.84
CA GLU A 169 5.42 -15.91 -2.70
C GLU A 169 5.63 -14.56 -2.01
N ARG A 170 5.77 -13.48 -2.80
CA ARG A 170 5.89 -12.13 -2.22
C ARG A 170 4.59 -11.70 -1.57
N TYR A 171 3.45 -11.95 -2.20
CA TYR A 171 2.13 -11.64 -1.62
C TYR A 171 1.95 -12.34 -0.28
N LEU A 172 2.21 -13.65 -0.21
CA LEU A 172 2.11 -14.43 1.01
C LEU A 172 3.08 -13.93 2.11
N SER A 173 4.32 -13.61 1.74
CA SER A 173 5.30 -13.06 2.67
C SER A 173 4.91 -11.67 3.19
N LEU A 174 4.31 -10.81 2.37
CA LEU A 174 3.76 -9.54 2.83
C LEU A 174 2.60 -9.78 3.80
N LEU A 175 1.67 -10.64 3.45
CA LEU A 175 0.49 -10.96 4.25
C LEU A 175 0.88 -11.53 5.63
N THR A 176 1.79 -12.51 5.66
CA THR A 176 2.25 -13.12 6.92
C THR A 176 3.03 -12.16 7.80
N GLY A 177 3.75 -11.22 7.20
CA GLY A 177 4.49 -10.18 7.92
C GLY A 177 3.64 -9.04 8.45
N GLU A 178 2.43 -8.82 7.93
CA GLU A 178 1.57 -7.73 8.40
C GLU A 178 0.82 -8.07 9.69
N LEU A 179 0.44 -9.33 9.90
CA LEU A 179 -0.30 -9.70 11.10
C LEU A 179 0.44 -9.38 12.41
N PRO A 180 1.73 -9.71 12.58
CA PRO A 180 2.50 -9.29 13.76
C PRO A 180 2.49 -7.78 13.99
N ARG A 181 2.58 -7.01 12.91
CA ARG A 181 2.56 -5.53 13.00
C ARG A 181 1.21 -4.98 13.45
N LEU A 182 0.13 -5.63 13.05
CA LEU A 182 -1.23 -5.20 13.40
C LEU A 182 -1.63 -5.52 14.84
N ARG A 183 -0.86 -6.34 15.55
CA ARG A 183 -1.15 -6.76 16.93
C ARG A 183 -1.12 -5.59 17.90
N ASP A 184 -1.93 -5.71 18.94
CA ASP A 184 -1.98 -4.77 20.05
C ASP A 184 -1.39 -5.42 21.30
N ASP A 185 -0.08 -5.69 21.24
CA ASP A 185 0.75 -6.22 22.33
C ASP A 185 2.15 -5.61 22.27
N SER A 186 3.06 -6.02 23.18
CA SER A 186 4.41 -5.46 23.30
C SER A 186 5.22 -5.47 22.01
N ASP A 187 4.98 -6.39 21.09
CA ASP A 187 5.72 -6.57 19.84
C ASP A 187 5.03 -5.94 18.64
N GLY A 188 3.74 -5.62 18.77
CA GLY A 188 2.91 -5.06 17.71
C GLY A 188 2.98 -3.53 17.63
N TYR A 189 2.22 -3.00 16.69
CA TYR A 189 2.13 -1.56 16.43
C TYR A 189 0.93 -0.90 17.10
N GLY A 190 0.05 -1.68 17.73
CA GLY A 190 -1.11 -1.17 18.45
C GLY A 190 -0.75 -0.34 19.69
N PRO A 191 -1.77 0.23 20.38
CA PRO A 191 -1.59 1.10 21.55
C PRO A 191 -0.82 0.48 22.72
N ARG A 192 -0.88 -0.83 22.90
CA ARG A 192 -0.14 -1.55 23.97
C ARG A 192 1.28 -1.94 23.57
N GLY A 193 1.67 -1.66 22.33
CA GLY A 193 3.00 -1.89 21.81
C GLY A 193 3.70 -0.59 21.40
N ARG A 194 3.96 -0.42 20.10
CA ARG A 194 4.68 0.75 19.57
C ARG A 194 3.82 2.00 19.38
N ASP A 195 2.52 1.88 19.54
CA ASP A 195 1.54 2.97 19.42
C ASP A 195 1.56 3.70 18.06
N PHE A 196 1.85 2.99 16.98
CA PHE A 196 1.89 3.54 15.63
C PHE A 196 0.53 3.50 14.93
N ILE A 197 -0.39 2.65 15.40
CA ILE A 197 -1.72 2.45 14.84
C ILE A 197 -2.77 2.40 15.95
N VAL A 198 -4.04 2.64 15.61
CA VAL A 198 -5.14 2.33 16.54
C VAL A 198 -5.26 0.82 16.73
N HIS A 199 -5.95 0.40 17.79
CA HIS A 199 -6.30 -1.00 17.99
C HIS A 199 -7.02 -1.59 16.76
N VAL A 200 -6.63 -2.81 16.38
CA VAL A 200 -7.22 -3.56 15.26
C VAL A 200 -7.68 -4.92 15.74
N ASP A 201 -8.98 -5.18 15.62
CA ASP A 201 -9.57 -6.49 15.92
C ASP A 201 -9.28 -7.50 14.81
N PHE A 202 -9.05 -8.75 15.22
CA PHE A 202 -8.89 -9.88 14.32
C PHE A 202 -9.94 -10.95 14.59
N PRO A 203 -10.63 -11.46 13.57
CA PRO A 203 -11.37 -12.70 13.68
C PRO A 203 -10.45 -13.86 14.08
N ALA A 204 -10.95 -14.78 14.91
CA ALA A 204 -10.16 -15.90 15.41
C ALA A 204 -9.62 -16.80 14.28
N GLU A 205 -10.41 -16.97 13.22
CA GLU A 205 -10.03 -17.72 12.02
C GLU A 205 -8.83 -17.10 11.28
N VAL A 206 -8.66 -15.79 11.30
CA VAL A 206 -7.50 -15.10 10.69
C VAL A 206 -6.23 -15.42 11.50
N ILE A 207 -6.32 -15.39 12.82
CA ILE A 207 -5.21 -15.76 13.71
C ILE A 207 -4.80 -17.22 13.50
N HIS A 208 -5.79 -18.13 13.43
CA HIS A 208 -5.56 -19.55 13.21
C HIS A 208 -4.90 -19.80 11.83
N ALA A 209 -5.43 -19.21 10.77
CA ALA A 209 -4.85 -19.31 9.43
C ALA A 209 -3.40 -18.81 9.39
N TRP A 210 -3.13 -17.68 10.02
CA TRP A 210 -1.77 -17.14 10.11
C TRP A 210 -0.83 -18.08 10.87
N GLN A 211 -1.27 -18.66 11.98
CA GLN A 211 -0.48 -19.65 12.73
C GLN A 211 -0.14 -20.87 11.87
N THR A 212 -1.08 -21.35 11.06
CA THR A 212 -0.85 -22.44 10.12
C THR A 212 0.21 -22.08 9.08
N LEU A 213 0.07 -20.93 8.44
CA LEU A 213 1.02 -20.45 7.41
C LEU A 213 2.42 -20.22 8.00
N LYS A 214 2.53 -19.75 9.24
CA LYS A 214 3.81 -19.52 9.91
C LYS A 214 4.66 -20.79 10.10
N HIS A 215 4.05 -21.97 10.08
CA HIS A 215 4.75 -23.25 10.20
C HIS A 215 4.96 -23.95 8.85
N ASP A 216 4.56 -23.33 7.76
CA ASP A 216 4.80 -23.84 6.41
C ASP A 216 6.27 -23.67 6.03
N ALA A 217 6.96 -24.78 5.76
CA ALA A 217 8.41 -24.81 5.51
C ALA A 217 8.80 -24.00 4.24
N VAL A 218 7.98 -24.05 3.20
CA VAL A 218 8.23 -23.34 1.94
C VAL A 218 8.10 -21.83 2.15
N LEU A 219 7.10 -21.41 2.93
CA LEU A 219 6.90 -20.01 3.28
C LEU A 219 8.01 -19.48 4.19
N ILE A 220 8.47 -20.29 5.16
CA ILE A 220 9.58 -19.93 6.06
C ILE A 220 10.84 -19.67 5.21
N GLU A 221 11.21 -20.58 4.34
CA GLU A 221 12.38 -20.44 3.46
C GLU A 221 12.27 -19.16 2.58
N ALA A 222 11.11 -18.92 2.00
CA ALA A 222 10.86 -17.71 1.22
C ALA A 222 10.92 -16.43 2.05
N MET A 223 10.60 -16.47 3.34
CA MET A 223 10.70 -15.32 4.25
C MET A 223 12.12 -15.09 4.74
N GLU A 224 12.86 -16.14 5.07
CA GLU A 224 14.26 -16.06 5.52
C GLU A 224 15.20 -15.53 4.42
N SER A 225 14.98 -15.93 3.18
CA SER A 225 15.73 -15.41 2.04
C SER A 225 15.58 -13.89 1.84
N ARG A 226 14.60 -13.26 2.45
CA ARG A 226 14.33 -11.81 2.41
C ARG A 226 14.86 -11.03 3.60
N SER A 227 15.00 -11.66 4.77
CA SER A 227 15.59 -11.02 5.95
C SER A 227 17.11 -10.88 5.85
N LEU A 228 17.72 -11.50 4.86
CA LEU A 228 19.17 -11.48 4.59
C LEU A 228 19.58 -10.47 3.50
N ARG A 229 18.66 -9.59 3.07
CA ARG A 229 18.95 -8.57 2.04
C ARG A 229 18.53 -7.17 2.55
#